data_422685b82968949150674e5b67ab43f1
#
_entry.id   422685b82968949150674e5b67ab43f1
#
_cell.length_a   1.000
_cell.length_b   1.000
_cell.length_c   1.000
_cell.angle_alpha   90.00
_cell.angle_beta   90.00
_cell.angle_gamma   90.00
#
_symmetry.space_group_name_H-M   'P 1'
#
loop_
_entity.id
_entity.type
_entity.pdbx_description
1 polymer ?
#
loop_
_entity_poly.entity_id
_entity_poly.type
_entity_poly.pdbx_seq_one_letter_code
_entity_poly.pdbx_strand_id
1 'polypeptide(L)'
;MYARVTSGHVDPDQLDKFLDNARTSASPAARAHPGFQGGLVLADPQTGKFIGISLYQTQADCQAVEDSGLAGAIRSRTGSLLNLIWDESGNYQVRIVDGPFQPVALDSDTAGNPPEPSAG
;
A
#
# COMPACT_ATOMS: atom_id res chain seq x y z
N MET A 1 0.86 -9.70 14.62
CA MET A 1 0.91 -9.03 13.32
C MET A 1 0.64 -7.56 13.49
N TYR A 2 1.40 -6.74 12.84
CA TYR A 2 1.24 -5.29 12.90
C TYR A 2 1.06 -4.75 11.50
N ALA A 3 0.31 -3.67 11.40
CA ALA A 3 0.06 -3.01 10.13
C ALA A 3 0.68 -1.64 10.15
N ARG A 4 1.40 -1.33 9.09
CA ARG A 4 1.84 0.02 8.83
C ARG A 4 0.83 0.64 7.88
N VAL A 5 0.20 1.71 8.31
CA VAL A 5 -0.86 2.36 7.54
C VAL A 5 -0.41 3.75 7.16
N THR A 6 -0.51 4.08 5.89
CA THR A 6 -0.12 5.38 5.38
C THR A 6 -1.24 5.89 4.49
N SER A 7 -1.62 7.13 4.63
CA SER A 7 -2.66 7.70 3.78
C SER A 7 -2.23 9.04 3.20
N GLY A 8 -2.86 9.39 2.12
CA GLY A 8 -2.61 10.65 1.46
C GLY A 8 -3.58 10.84 0.32
N HIS A 9 -3.31 11.83 -0.51
CA HIS A 9 -4.14 12.04 -1.69
C HIS A 9 -3.36 12.70 -2.81
N VAL A 10 -3.80 12.43 -4.02
CA VAL A 10 -3.29 13.06 -5.23
C VAL A 10 -4.48 13.60 -5.98
N ASP A 11 -4.24 14.38 -7.01
CA ASP A 11 -5.35 14.77 -7.87
C ASP A 11 -5.95 13.52 -8.47
N PRO A 12 -7.25 13.42 -8.59
CA PRO A 12 -7.89 12.21 -9.11
C PRO A 12 -7.33 11.74 -10.45
N ASP A 13 -6.93 12.67 -11.32
CA ASP A 13 -6.39 12.32 -12.62
C ASP A 13 -4.94 11.80 -12.51
N GLN A 14 -4.31 11.89 -11.36
CA GLN A 14 -2.98 11.35 -11.14
C GLN A 14 -3.01 10.01 -10.39
N LEU A 15 -4.21 9.57 -10.01
CA LEU A 15 -4.32 8.38 -9.18
C LEU A 15 -3.76 7.14 -9.85
N ASP A 16 -4.03 6.95 -11.15
CA ASP A 16 -3.54 5.78 -11.86
C ASP A 16 -2.01 5.76 -11.91
N LYS A 17 -1.39 6.92 -12.08
CA LYS A 17 0.06 7.02 -12.05
C LYS A 17 0.60 6.67 -10.68
N PHE A 18 -0.08 7.13 -9.64
CA PHE A 18 0.32 6.82 -8.28
C PHE A 18 0.25 5.32 -8.03
N LEU A 19 -0.86 4.69 -8.43
CA LEU A 19 -1.06 3.26 -8.21
C LEU A 19 -0.04 2.45 -9.00
N ASP A 20 0.29 2.89 -10.20
CA ASP A 20 1.28 2.22 -11.00
C ASP A 20 2.65 2.30 -10.34
N ASN A 21 3.00 3.47 -9.83
CA ASN A 21 4.25 3.65 -9.12
C ASN A 21 4.29 2.80 -7.84
N ALA A 22 3.17 2.70 -7.13
CA ALA A 22 3.10 1.88 -5.93
C ALA A 22 3.35 0.42 -6.29
N ARG A 23 2.76 -0.06 -7.38
CA ARG A 23 2.91 -1.44 -7.79
C ARG A 23 4.32 -1.77 -8.23
N THR A 24 4.97 -0.84 -8.90
CA THR A 24 6.27 -1.13 -9.50
C THR A 24 7.45 -0.78 -8.62
N SER A 25 7.28 0.09 -7.64
CA SER A 25 8.37 0.53 -6.78
C SER A 25 8.11 0.30 -5.30
N ALA A 26 7.04 0.86 -4.79
CA ALA A 26 6.79 0.83 -3.35
C ALA A 26 6.47 -0.57 -2.84
N SER A 27 5.62 -1.29 -3.54
CA SER A 27 5.24 -2.63 -3.10
C SER A 27 6.39 -3.62 -3.12
N PRO A 28 7.21 -3.67 -4.19
CA PRO A 28 8.37 -4.54 -4.16
C PRO A 28 9.34 -4.20 -3.05
N ALA A 29 9.53 -2.92 -2.77
CA ALA A 29 10.42 -2.51 -1.70
C ALA A 29 9.90 -2.96 -0.33
N ALA A 30 8.60 -2.83 -0.11
CA ALA A 30 7.99 -3.28 1.14
C ALA A 30 8.12 -4.79 1.30
N ARG A 31 7.89 -5.52 0.21
CA ARG A 31 7.98 -6.99 0.26
C ARG A 31 9.36 -7.48 0.60
N ALA A 32 10.38 -6.69 0.33
CA ALA A 32 11.75 -7.10 0.59
C ALA A 32 12.13 -7.01 2.06
N HIS A 33 11.34 -6.31 2.87
CA HIS A 33 11.66 -6.19 4.29
C HIS A 33 11.34 -7.48 5.05
N PRO A 34 12.15 -7.84 6.01
CA PRO A 34 11.87 -9.01 6.83
C PRO A 34 10.53 -8.89 7.54
N GLY A 35 9.84 -9.99 7.66
CA GLY A 35 8.58 -10.03 8.39
C GLY A 35 7.37 -9.60 7.58
N PHE A 36 7.56 -9.24 6.32
CA PHE A 36 6.44 -8.82 5.49
C PHE A 36 5.43 -9.96 5.32
N GLN A 37 4.17 -9.67 5.58
CA GLN A 37 3.10 -10.67 5.52
C GLN A 37 2.09 -10.39 4.41
N GLY A 38 2.08 -9.22 3.87
CA GLY A 38 1.13 -8.87 2.82
C GLY A 38 0.81 -7.39 2.85
N GLY A 39 -0.01 -6.96 1.93
CA GLY A 39 -0.40 -5.56 1.88
C GLY A 39 -1.50 -5.31 0.90
N LEU A 40 -2.09 -4.13 1.00
CA LEU A 40 -3.09 -3.70 0.04
C LEU A 40 -3.09 -2.19 -0.03
N VAL A 41 -3.61 -1.67 -1.12
CA VAL A 41 -3.79 -0.24 -1.29
C VAL A 41 -5.25 -0.01 -1.62
N LEU A 42 -5.86 0.89 -0.88
CA LEU A 42 -7.24 1.29 -1.12
C LEU A 42 -7.20 2.66 -1.76
N ALA A 43 -8.10 2.92 -2.67
CA ALA A 43 -8.13 4.22 -3.35
C ALA A 43 -9.55 4.61 -3.69
N ASP A 44 -9.80 5.92 -3.62
CA ASP A 44 -11.06 6.51 -4.03
C ASP A 44 -10.83 7.26 -5.33
N PRO A 45 -11.33 6.76 -6.44
CA PRO A 45 -11.06 7.40 -7.73
C PRO A 45 -11.72 8.77 -7.89
N GLN A 46 -12.67 9.10 -7.05
CA GLN A 46 -13.32 10.40 -7.18
C GLN A 46 -12.54 11.50 -6.47
N THR A 47 -11.91 11.19 -5.36
CA THR A 47 -11.22 12.19 -4.57
C THR A 47 -9.72 12.13 -4.70
N GLY A 48 -9.18 11.00 -5.16
CA GLY A 48 -7.74 10.78 -5.21
C GLY A 48 -7.15 10.37 -3.88
N LYS A 49 -8.00 10.09 -2.89
CA LYS A 49 -7.50 9.62 -1.59
C LYS A 49 -7.06 8.18 -1.69
N PHE A 50 -5.98 7.84 -0.99
CA PHE A 50 -5.51 6.46 -0.93
C PHE A 50 -5.08 6.10 0.48
N ILE A 51 -5.07 4.82 0.76
CA ILE A 51 -4.60 4.27 2.02
C ILE A 51 -3.77 3.05 1.68
N GLY A 52 -2.52 3.06 2.10
CA GLY A 52 -1.63 1.92 1.93
C GLY A 52 -1.52 1.18 3.25
N ILE A 53 -1.61 -0.14 3.20
CA ILE A 53 -1.51 -0.98 4.37
C ILE A 53 -0.49 -2.06 4.07
N SER A 54 0.53 -2.16 4.90
CA SER A 54 1.52 -3.23 4.80
C SER A 54 1.53 -3.98 6.12
N LEU A 55 1.49 -5.28 6.05
CA LEU A 55 1.41 -6.13 7.23
C LEU A 55 2.76 -6.77 7.52
N TYR A 56 3.15 -6.75 8.77
CA TYR A 56 4.41 -7.31 9.22
C TYR A 56 4.18 -8.21 10.43
N GLN A 57 5.10 -9.12 10.62
CA GLN A 57 4.95 -10.10 11.69
C GLN A 57 4.99 -9.47 13.07
N THR A 58 5.87 -8.52 13.28
CA THR A 58 6.07 -7.89 14.60
C THR A 58 6.09 -6.38 14.48
N GLN A 59 5.94 -5.73 15.63
CA GLN A 59 6.05 -4.28 15.68
C GLN A 59 7.47 -3.83 15.29
N ALA A 60 8.45 -4.60 15.69
CA ALA A 60 9.84 -4.29 15.37
C ALA A 60 10.06 -4.30 13.85
N ASP A 61 9.40 -5.22 13.15
CA ASP A 61 9.50 -5.26 11.70
C ASP A 61 8.87 -4.03 11.06
N CYS A 62 7.74 -3.57 11.57
CA CYS A 62 7.14 -2.34 11.11
C CYS A 62 8.08 -1.15 11.33
N GLN A 63 8.65 -1.08 12.52
CA GLN A 63 9.53 0.02 12.87
C GLN A 63 10.80 0.02 12.03
N ALA A 64 11.28 -1.18 11.68
CA ALA A 64 12.48 -1.30 10.86
C ALA A 64 12.29 -0.67 9.48
N VAL A 65 11.08 -0.71 8.92
CA VAL A 65 10.79 -0.07 7.65
C VAL A 65 10.96 1.43 7.78
N GLU A 66 10.47 2.00 8.88
CA GLU A 66 10.60 3.42 9.11
C GLU A 66 12.06 3.79 9.32
N ASP A 67 12.75 3.00 10.14
CA ASP A 67 14.15 3.29 10.51
C ASP A 67 15.10 3.14 9.34
N SER A 68 14.73 2.35 8.34
CA SER A 68 15.58 2.13 7.18
C SER A 68 15.67 3.37 6.29
N GLY A 69 14.75 4.30 6.45
CA GLY A 69 14.69 5.47 5.60
C GLY A 69 14.03 5.19 4.26
N LEU A 70 13.68 3.93 3.98
CA LEU A 70 13.10 3.56 2.71
C LEU A 70 11.75 4.22 2.51
N ALA A 71 10.91 4.22 3.52
CA ALA A 71 9.59 4.80 3.43
C ALA A 71 9.68 6.30 3.15
N GLY A 72 10.61 6.96 3.81
CA GLY A 72 10.83 8.40 3.58
C GLY A 72 11.30 8.68 2.17
N ALA A 73 12.22 7.86 1.67
CA ALA A 73 12.73 8.03 0.31
C ALA A 73 11.63 7.83 -0.72
N ILE A 74 10.78 6.83 -0.51
CA ILE A 74 9.67 6.57 -1.41
C ILE A 74 8.67 7.71 -1.38
N ARG A 75 8.33 8.20 -0.19
CA ARG A 75 7.40 9.33 -0.06
C ARG A 75 7.92 10.57 -0.75
N SER A 76 9.19 10.87 -0.54
CA SER A 76 9.80 12.05 -1.12
C SER A 76 9.78 12.00 -2.63
N ARG A 77 10.17 10.86 -3.18
CA ARG A 77 10.21 10.69 -4.61
C ARG A 77 8.82 10.75 -5.23
N THR A 78 7.86 10.04 -4.64
CA THR A 78 6.51 10.01 -5.16
C THR A 78 5.85 11.38 -5.06
N GLY A 79 6.02 12.05 -3.93
CA GLY A 79 5.46 13.37 -3.75
C GLY A 79 6.00 14.37 -4.75
N SER A 80 7.29 14.30 -5.02
CA SER A 80 7.91 15.19 -5.99
C SER A 80 7.38 14.97 -7.39
N LEU A 81 7.10 13.71 -7.74
CA LEU A 81 6.65 13.40 -9.10
C LEU A 81 5.17 13.65 -9.32
N LEU A 82 4.36 13.46 -8.29
CA LEU A 82 2.91 13.46 -8.45
C LEU A 82 2.20 14.54 -7.65
N ASN A 83 2.97 15.44 -7.04
CA ASN A 83 2.39 16.49 -6.23
C ASN A 83 1.46 15.91 -5.16
N LEU A 84 1.93 14.86 -4.53
CA LEU A 84 1.14 14.10 -3.60
C LEU A 84 1.20 14.73 -2.22
N ILE A 85 0.10 14.70 -1.50
CA ILE A 85 0.04 15.17 -0.14
C ILE A 85 -0.16 13.97 0.78
N TRP A 86 0.73 13.82 1.76
CA TRP A 86 0.63 12.75 2.74
C TRP A 86 -0.18 13.25 3.93
N ASP A 87 -1.15 12.46 4.36
CA ASP A 87 -2.03 12.84 5.46
C ASP A 87 -1.57 12.25 6.78
N GLU A 88 -1.46 10.92 6.84
CA GLU A 88 -1.14 10.26 8.08
C GLU A 88 -0.32 9.02 7.87
N SER A 89 0.42 8.61 8.88
CA SER A 89 1.01 7.29 8.89
C SER A 89 1.09 6.82 10.34
N GLY A 90 1.04 5.52 10.54
CA GLY A 90 1.14 4.95 11.87
C GLY A 90 1.24 3.44 11.80
N ASN A 91 1.61 2.87 12.93
CA ASN A 91 1.70 1.43 13.08
C ASN A 91 0.62 0.98 14.05
N TYR A 92 -0.07 -0.09 13.69
CA TYR A 92 -1.20 -0.55 14.47
C TYR A 92 -1.11 -2.05 14.68
N GLN A 93 -1.50 -2.51 15.85
CA GLN A 93 -1.59 -3.93 16.08
C GLN A 93 -2.82 -4.47 15.38
N VAL A 94 -2.66 -5.57 14.65
CA VAL A 94 -3.81 -6.20 14.00
C VAL A 94 -4.54 -7.01 15.05
N ARG A 95 -5.80 -6.70 15.25
CA ARG A 95 -6.59 -7.32 16.31
C ARG A 95 -7.63 -8.29 15.81
N ILE A 96 -8.13 -8.09 14.62
CA ILE A 96 -9.13 -8.97 14.05
C ILE A 96 -8.85 -9.14 12.57
N VAL A 97 -8.83 -10.36 12.12
CA VAL A 97 -8.74 -10.68 10.70
C VAL A 97 -9.84 -11.68 10.42
N ASP A 98 -10.73 -11.29 9.53
CA ASP A 98 -11.77 -12.18 9.08
C ASP A 98 -11.48 -12.47 7.64
N GLY A 99 -11.35 -13.66 7.31
CA GLY A 99 -10.99 -14.04 5.98
C GLY A 99 -11.46 -15.42 5.72
N PRO A 100 -11.05 -16.00 4.66
CA PRO A 100 -9.81 -15.79 3.94
C PRO A 100 -9.86 -14.63 2.97
N PHE A 101 -8.73 -13.98 2.80
CA PHE A 101 -8.56 -13.01 1.76
C PHE A 101 -7.93 -13.72 0.59
N GLN A 102 -8.37 -13.38 -0.59
CA GLN A 102 -7.77 -13.88 -1.79
C GLN A 102 -6.83 -12.84 -2.34
N PRO A 103 -5.56 -13.11 -2.42
CA PRO A 103 -4.66 -12.16 -3.03
C PRO A 103 -4.99 -12.08 -4.50
N VAL A 104 -5.21 -10.89 -4.98
CA VAL A 104 -5.58 -10.67 -6.32
C VAL A 104 -4.69 -9.65 -6.92
N ALA A 105 -4.19 -9.90 -8.09
CA ALA A 105 -3.44 -8.87 -8.77
C ALA A 105 -4.45 -8.01 -9.49
N LEU A 106 -4.70 -6.85 -8.96
CA LEU A 106 -5.67 -5.98 -9.54
C LEU A 106 -4.99 -4.91 -10.29
N ASP A 107 -4.98 -4.99 -11.59
CA ASP A 107 -4.61 -3.83 -12.31
C ASP A 107 -5.84 -3.23 -12.79
N SER A 108 -5.76 -2.04 -13.20
CA SER A 108 -6.91 -1.27 -13.58
C SER A 108 -7.69 -1.93 -14.67
N ASP A 109 -7.00 -2.64 -15.51
CA ASP A 109 -7.69 -3.23 -16.59
C ASP A 109 -8.53 -4.35 -16.18
N THR A 110 -8.19 -5.03 -15.14
CA THR A 110 -8.95 -6.15 -14.71
C THR A 110 -9.91 -5.78 -13.64
N ALA A 111 -9.95 -4.55 -13.30
CA ALA A 111 -10.81 -4.12 -12.24
C ALA A 111 -12.22 -4.51 -12.52
N GLY A 112 -12.65 -4.39 -13.71
CA GLY A 112 -13.97 -4.75 -14.00
C GLY A 112 -14.11 -6.21 -14.38
N ASN A 113 -13.05 -6.94 -14.31
CA ASN A 113 -13.03 -8.27 -14.78
C ASN A 113 -12.26 -9.10 -13.80
N PRO A 114 -12.83 -9.37 -12.71
CA PRO A 114 -12.14 -10.01 -11.66
C PRO A 114 -11.67 -11.34 -12.08
N PRO A 115 -10.62 -11.72 -11.55
CA PRO A 115 -10.09 -12.94 -11.85
C PRO A 115 -11.02 -13.98 -11.38
N GLU A 116 -10.96 -15.06 -11.91
CA GLU A 116 -11.66 -16.04 -11.62
C GLU A 116 -11.46 -16.49 -10.42
N PRO A 117 -12.20 -16.66 -9.80
CA PRO A 117 -12.05 -17.00 -8.56
C PRO A 117 -11.49 -18.26 -8.48
N SER A 118 -11.21 -18.54 -8.77
CA SER A 118 -10.68 -19.36 -8.60
C SER A 118 -10.88 -20.07 -8.19
N ALA A 119 -11.17 -20.03 -8.32
CA ALA A 119 -11.16 -20.61 -8.12
C ALA A 119 -11.43 -20.86 -7.28
N GLY A 120 -11.73 -20.64 -7.26
CA GLY A 120 -12.22 -20.72 -6.27
C GLY A 120 -12.20 -20.86 -5.49
#